data_f84e353b5226b025c3769f6eb03f21fe
#
_entry.id   f84e353b5226b025c3769f6eb03f21fe
#
_cell.length_a   1.000
_cell.length_b   1.000
_cell.length_c   1.000
_cell.angle_alpha   90.00
_cell.angle_beta   90.00
_cell.angle_gamma   90.00
#
_symmetry.space_group_name_H-M   'P 1'
#
loop_
_entity.id
_entity.type
_entity.pdbx_description
1 polymer ?
#
loop_
_entity_poly.entity_id
_entity_poly.type
_entity_poly.pdbx_seq_one_letter_code
_entity_poly.pdbx_strand_id
1 'polypeptide(L)'
;MILGAVFGAVVVSARFGRTRVDRRRALAAGATPDPEEAVEQLPAEVTDLLAALTSSGIVLDSRQSVVACSPTAISHGLVRGTAVSHPPLLALARRAAIEGGVVEEMLGLPRGPRADARRVVQARATHLGLEHILLLVEDRSHAYLVEEVRRDFLANVSHELKTPVGGLMLLAEAVRDARDDPEAVARFAKRMRKETRRLDQLVSDIVQLSRLQSEDRLSDPDAVDLGGVVRQAVDDVRITAEERRIDLVVRCDANCWVWGDAGLLTTAVRNLVVNAVAYSASGTRVAVRALIAPDGAREIIVSDQGQGIPESELGRIFERFYRIDAARSRATGGTGLGLS
;
A
#
# COMPACT_ATOMS: atom_id res chain seq x y z
N MET A 1 -17.98 14.58 -0.31
CA MET A 1 -19.12 13.89 -0.93
C MET A 1 -18.84 12.41 -0.77
N ILE A 2 -19.56 11.76 0.14
CA ILE A 2 -19.34 10.39 0.59
C ILE A 2 -19.95 9.48 -0.48
N LEU A 3 -19.12 8.74 -1.21
CA LEU A 3 -19.59 7.65 -2.07
C LEU A 3 -19.81 6.43 -1.19
N GLY A 4 -21.03 6.29 -0.69
CA GLY A 4 -21.50 5.08 -0.04
C GLY A 4 -21.59 3.96 -1.06
N ALA A 5 -20.80 2.89 -0.87
CA ALA A 5 -20.99 1.65 -1.59
C ALA A 5 -22.37 1.09 -1.24
N VAL A 6 -23.29 1.15 -2.19
CA VAL A 6 -24.60 0.52 -2.09
C VAL A 6 -24.39 -0.99 -2.21
N PHE A 7 -24.29 -1.67 -1.07
CA PHE A 7 -24.41 -3.12 -1.01
C PHE A 7 -25.90 -3.46 -1.20
N GLY A 8 -26.26 -3.89 -2.39
CA GLY A 8 -27.56 -4.45 -2.66
C GLY A 8 -27.75 -5.73 -1.84
N ALA A 9 -28.55 -5.67 -0.80
CA ALA A 9 -29.07 -6.85 -0.14
C ALA A 9 -30.03 -7.54 -1.12
N VAL A 10 -29.57 -8.57 -1.80
CA VAL A 10 -30.42 -9.48 -2.56
C VAL A 10 -31.14 -10.34 -1.54
N VAL A 11 -32.36 -9.96 -1.18
CA VAL A 11 -33.27 -10.82 -0.44
C VAL A 11 -33.81 -11.84 -1.44
N VAL A 12 -33.17 -13.01 -1.50
CA VAL A 12 -33.71 -14.15 -2.23
C VAL A 12 -34.82 -14.78 -1.36
N SER A 13 -36.05 -14.30 -1.54
CA SER A 13 -37.22 -15.02 -1.04
C SER A 13 -37.48 -16.22 -1.94
N ALA A 14 -36.75 -17.34 -1.66
CA ALA A 14 -37.03 -18.61 -2.30
C ALA A 14 -38.42 -19.09 -1.83
N ARG A 15 -39.35 -19.19 -2.75
CA ARG A 15 -40.64 -19.84 -2.51
C ARG A 15 -40.43 -21.34 -2.28
N PHE A 16 -40.19 -21.71 -1.04
CA PHE A 16 -40.19 -23.11 -0.56
C PHE A 16 -41.59 -23.69 -0.49
N GLY A 17 -42.29 -23.76 -1.61
CA GLY A 17 -43.69 -24.21 -1.62
C GLY A 17 -43.94 -25.57 -2.28
N ARG A 18 -42.96 -26.19 -2.94
CA ARG A 18 -43.21 -27.41 -3.71
C ARG A 18 -42.71 -28.74 -3.10
N THR A 19 -41.70 -28.71 -2.27
CA THR A 19 -41.08 -29.94 -1.71
C THR A 19 -41.95 -30.68 -0.65
N ARG A 20 -42.88 -30.01 0.00
CA ARG A 20 -43.78 -30.68 1.00
C ARG A 20 -44.83 -31.56 0.36
N VAL A 21 -45.27 -31.30 -0.87
CA VAL A 21 -46.32 -32.08 -1.53
C VAL A 21 -45.75 -33.40 -2.08
N ASP A 22 -44.52 -33.38 -2.58
CA ASP A 22 -43.89 -34.61 -3.13
C ASP A 22 -43.49 -35.60 -2.01
N ARG A 23 -43.03 -35.09 -0.86
CA ARG A 23 -42.70 -35.96 0.31
C ARG A 23 -43.92 -36.68 0.88
N ARG A 24 -45.10 -36.05 0.83
CA ARG A 24 -46.35 -36.73 1.24
C ARG A 24 -46.80 -37.81 0.25
N ARG A 25 -46.51 -37.67 -1.06
CA ARG A 25 -46.80 -38.70 -2.07
C ARG A 25 -45.85 -39.89 -1.98
N ALA A 26 -44.55 -39.66 -1.65
CA ALA A 26 -43.58 -40.76 -1.44
C ALA A 26 -43.88 -41.61 -0.21
N LEU A 27 -44.34 -40.99 0.86
CA LEU A 27 -44.75 -41.70 2.10
C LEU A 27 -46.04 -42.54 1.93
N ALA A 28 -46.89 -42.21 0.93
CA ALA A 28 -48.10 -42.96 0.61
C ALA A 28 -47.83 -44.19 -0.27
N ALA A 29 -46.65 -44.32 -0.85
CA ALA A 29 -46.28 -45.41 -1.77
C ALA A 29 -45.48 -46.55 -1.11
N GLY A 30 -45.27 -46.54 0.20
CA GLY A 30 -44.65 -47.64 0.96
C GLY A 30 -43.20 -47.98 0.58
N ALA A 31 -42.51 -47.12 -0.15
CA ALA A 31 -41.08 -47.26 -0.43
C ALA A 31 -40.27 -46.67 0.77
N THR A 32 -39.65 -47.53 1.58
CA THR A 32 -38.59 -47.12 2.49
C THR A 32 -37.40 -46.68 1.70
N PRO A 33 -36.99 -45.40 1.75
CA PRO A 33 -35.75 -44.98 1.09
C PRO A 33 -34.56 -45.61 1.82
N ASP A 34 -33.64 -46.18 1.05
CA ASP A 34 -32.36 -46.69 1.54
C ASP A 34 -31.60 -45.57 2.26
N PRO A 35 -31.14 -45.79 3.53
CA PRO A 35 -30.53 -44.70 4.33
C PRO A 35 -29.18 -44.20 3.83
N GLU A 36 -28.62 -44.80 2.76
CA GLU A 36 -27.32 -44.41 2.20
C GLU A 36 -27.38 -43.43 1.02
N GLU A 37 -28.57 -43.10 0.47
CA GLU A 37 -28.68 -42.25 -0.79
C GLU A 37 -29.25 -40.83 -0.57
N ALA A 38 -29.51 -40.39 0.63
CA ALA A 38 -29.93 -39.01 0.84
C ALA A 38 -28.73 -38.07 1.09
N VAL A 39 -27.78 -38.03 0.15
CA VAL A 39 -26.93 -36.84 -0.02
C VAL A 39 -27.87 -35.77 -0.57
N GLU A 40 -28.35 -34.89 0.28
CA GLU A 40 -29.18 -33.76 -0.10
C GLU A 40 -28.35 -32.85 -1.02
N GLN A 41 -28.47 -33.09 -2.31
CA GLN A 41 -27.76 -32.33 -3.33
C GLN A 41 -28.23 -30.88 -3.28
N LEU A 42 -27.29 -29.96 -3.09
CA LEU A 42 -27.58 -28.54 -3.20
C LEU A 42 -28.26 -28.25 -4.54
N PRO A 43 -29.27 -27.37 -4.56
CA PRO A 43 -29.89 -26.94 -5.81
C PRO A 43 -28.83 -26.47 -6.80
N ALA A 44 -28.94 -26.83 -8.09
CA ALA A 44 -27.98 -26.44 -9.12
C ALA A 44 -27.77 -24.92 -9.18
N GLU A 45 -28.82 -24.15 -8.88
CA GLU A 45 -28.80 -22.68 -8.80
C GLU A 45 -27.79 -22.16 -7.77
N VAL A 46 -27.53 -22.88 -6.68
CA VAL A 46 -26.53 -22.47 -5.66
C VAL A 46 -25.11 -22.65 -6.22
N THR A 47 -24.87 -23.71 -6.97
CA THR A 47 -23.57 -23.96 -7.61
C THR A 47 -23.29 -22.90 -8.69
N ASP A 48 -24.29 -22.56 -9.50
CA ASP A 48 -24.19 -21.51 -10.53
C ASP A 48 -23.95 -20.14 -9.89
N LEU A 49 -24.62 -19.84 -8.78
CA LEU A 49 -24.40 -18.61 -8.03
C LEU A 49 -22.97 -18.54 -7.47
N LEU A 50 -22.47 -19.64 -6.88
CA LEU A 50 -21.09 -19.69 -6.37
C LEU A 50 -20.05 -19.49 -7.47
N ALA A 51 -20.32 -20.01 -8.68
CA ALA A 51 -19.42 -19.83 -9.84
C ALA A 51 -19.41 -18.39 -10.36
N ALA A 52 -20.50 -17.65 -10.19
CA ALA A 52 -20.63 -16.25 -10.61
C ALA A 52 -20.05 -15.25 -9.60
N LEU A 53 -19.78 -15.68 -8.34
CA LEU A 53 -19.21 -14.81 -7.33
C LEU A 53 -17.75 -14.49 -7.61
N THR A 54 -17.37 -13.23 -7.47
CA THR A 54 -15.96 -12.79 -7.49
C THR A 54 -15.22 -13.17 -6.20
N SER A 55 -15.94 -13.33 -5.09
CA SER A 55 -15.43 -13.80 -3.81
C SER A 55 -15.37 -15.32 -3.76
N SER A 56 -14.51 -15.87 -2.88
CA SER A 56 -14.43 -17.31 -2.66
C SER A 56 -15.59 -17.76 -1.79
N GLY A 57 -16.53 -18.51 -2.37
CA GLY A 57 -17.69 -19.09 -1.68
C GLY A 57 -17.48 -20.56 -1.36
N ILE A 58 -17.83 -20.99 -0.14
CA ILE A 58 -17.76 -22.39 0.35
C ILE A 58 -19.05 -22.71 1.09
N VAL A 59 -19.67 -23.82 0.75
CA VAL A 59 -20.85 -24.34 1.47
C VAL A 59 -20.44 -25.57 2.26
N LEU A 60 -20.74 -25.54 3.55
CA LEU A 60 -20.44 -26.61 4.51
C LEU A 60 -21.73 -27.28 4.98
N ASP A 61 -21.67 -28.60 5.18
CA ASP A 61 -22.73 -29.35 5.87
C ASP A 61 -22.61 -29.22 7.39
N SER A 62 -23.53 -29.87 8.11
CA SER A 62 -23.55 -29.96 9.59
C SER A 62 -22.30 -30.62 10.17
N ARG A 63 -21.55 -31.43 9.38
CA ARG A 63 -20.30 -32.08 9.77
C ARG A 63 -19.08 -31.23 9.41
N GLN A 64 -19.29 -30.01 8.87
CA GLN A 64 -18.26 -29.09 8.39
C GLN A 64 -17.48 -29.62 7.17
N SER A 65 -18.07 -30.55 6.43
CA SER A 65 -17.54 -31.01 5.15
C SER A 65 -17.98 -30.06 4.03
N VAL A 66 -17.10 -29.84 3.06
CA VAL A 66 -17.40 -28.98 1.90
C VAL A 66 -18.34 -29.72 0.98
N VAL A 67 -19.54 -29.21 0.80
CA VAL A 67 -20.56 -29.73 -0.12
C VAL A 67 -20.45 -29.07 -1.49
N ALA A 68 -20.16 -27.78 -1.53
CA ALA A 68 -19.92 -27.02 -2.75
C ALA A 68 -18.93 -25.88 -2.51
N CYS A 69 -18.21 -25.49 -3.52
CA CYS A 69 -17.34 -24.32 -3.45
C CYS A 69 -17.15 -23.66 -4.82
N SER A 70 -16.81 -22.36 -4.79
CA SER A 70 -16.46 -21.62 -6.00
C SER A 70 -15.10 -22.06 -6.55
N PRO A 71 -14.84 -21.93 -7.87
CA PRO A 71 -13.52 -22.16 -8.45
C PRO A 71 -12.42 -21.31 -7.81
N THR A 72 -12.77 -20.09 -7.39
CA THR A 72 -11.87 -19.17 -6.69
C THR A 72 -11.46 -19.70 -5.31
N ALA A 73 -12.33 -20.41 -4.58
CA ALA A 73 -11.98 -21.03 -3.30
C ALA A 73 -10.91 -22.13 -3.47
N ILE A 74 -10.97 -22.90 -4.54
CA ILE A 74 -9.97 -23.93 -4.88
C ILE A 74 -8.65 -23.28 -5.30
N SER A 75 -8.69 -22.34 -6.24
CA SER A 75 -7.48 -21.66 -6.74
C SER A 75 -6.74 -20.86 -5.64
N HIS A 76 -7.49 -20.34 -4.67
CA HIS A 76 -6.93 -19.67 -3.49
C HIS A 76 -6.44 -20.65 -2.41
N GLY A 77 -6.61 -21.96 -2.59
CA GLY A 77 -6.16 -22.98 -1.66
C GLY A 77 -6.96 -23.03 -0.34
N LEU A 78 -8.18 -22.47 -0.34
CA LEU A 78 -9.06 -22.45 0.84
C LEU A 78 -9.72 -23.80 1.08
N VAL A 79 -9.85 -24.62 0.03
CA VAL A 79 -10.45 -25.95 0.05
C VAL A 79 -9.47 -26.97 -0.52
N ARG A 80 -9.40 -28.14 0.11
CA ARG A 80 -8.70 -29.34 -0.39
C ARG A 80 -9.58 -30.56 -0.22
N GLY A 81 -10.03 -31.12 -1.36
CA GLY A 81 -11.03 -32.17 -1.35
C GLY A 81 -12.34 -31.68 -0.72
N THR A 82 -12.79 -32.35 0.32
CA THR A 82 -13.99 -31.99 1.09
C THR A 82 -13.68 -31.21 2.38
N ALA A 83 -12.46 -30.73 2.55
CA ALA A 83 -12.04 -30.03 3.78
C ALA A 83 -11.64 -28.59 3.52
N VAL A 84 -12.00 -27.68 4.44
CA VAL A 84 -11.49 -26.31 4.49
C VAL A 84 -10.06 -26.33 5.02
N SER A 85 -9.13 -25.71 4.28
CA SER A 85 -7.68 -25.77 4.56
C SER A 85 -7.25 -24.97 5.80
N HIS A 86 -8.05 -24.00 6.23
CA HIS A 86 -7.67 -23.03 7.26
C HIS A 86 -8.56 -23.13 8.51
N PRO A 87 -8.03 -23.56 9.68
CA PRO A 87 -8.78 -23.69 10.91
C PRO A 87 -9.56 -22.45 11.35
N PRO A 88 -9.05 -21.19 11.17
CA PRO A 88 -9.83 -20.01 11.53
C PRO A 88 -11.15 -19.86 10.77
N LEU A 89 -11.21 -20.30 9.51
CA LEU A 89 -12.43 -20.27 8.71
C LEU A 89 -13.47 -21.28 9.24
N LEU A 90 -13.04 -22.47 9.70
CA LEU A 90 -13.89 -23.43 10.34
C LEU A 90 -14.42 -22.92 11.69
N ALA A 91 -13.59 -22.23 12.48
CA ALA A 91 -14.02 -21.63 13.73
C ALA A 91 -15.12 -20.58 13.50
N LEU A 92 -14.97 -19.75 12.46
CA LEU A 92 -15.98 -18.76 12.06
C LEU A 92 -17.30 -19.44 11.65
N ALA A 93 -17.22 -20.51 10.85
CA ALA A 93 -18.41 -21.30 10.44
C ALA A 93 -19.13 -21.92 11.64
N ARG A 94 -18.37 -22.44 12.64
CA ARG A 94 -18.95 -22.96 13.89
C ARG A 94 -19.68 -21.89 14.70
N ARG A 95 -19.09 -20.71 14.80
CA ARG A 95 -19.72 -19.58 15.49
C ARG A 95 -21.03 -19.21 14.82
N ALA A 96 -21.05 -19.09 13.49
CA ALA A 96 -22.27 -18.81 12.75
C ALA A 96 -23.33 -19.88 12.95
N ALA A 97 -22.95 -21.17 13.04
CA ALA A 97 -23.86 -22.27 13.31
C ALA A 97 -24.52 -22.21 14.72
N ILE A 98 -23.80 -21.67 15.72
CA ILE A 98 -24.26 -21.58 17.10
C ILE A 98 -25.04 -20.29 17.36
N GLU A 99 -24.48 -19.15 16.94
CA GLU A 99 -25.00 -17.81 17.25
C GLU A 99 -26.20 -17.44 16.36
N GLY A 100 -26.30 -18.07 15.18
CA GLY A 100 -27.25 -17.66 14.14
C GLY A 100 -26.87 -16.33 13.49
N GLY A 101 -27.55 -16.00 12.37
CA GLY A 101 -27.30 -14.75 11.66
C GLY A 101 -25.99 -14.75 10.85
N VAL A 102 -25.42 -13.56 10.66
CA VAL A 102 -24.19 -13.35 9.91
C VAL A 102 -23.05 -13.06 10.88
N VAL A 103 -22.00 -13.88 10.85
CA VAL A 103 -20.77 -13.65 11.60
C VAL A 103 -19.68 -13.23 10.62
N GLU A 104 -19.01 -12.14 10.90
CA GLU A 104 -17.98 -11.56 10.04
C GLU A 104 -16.71 -11.26 10.82
N GLU A 105 -15.55 -11.57 10.23
CA GLU A 105 -14.25 -11.37 10.86
C GLU A 105 -13.14 -11.17 9.84
N MET A 106 -12.16 -10.31 10.19
CA MET A 106 -10.92 -10.16 9.43
C MET A 106 -9.90 -11.19 9.90
N LEU A 107 -9.43 -12.05 9.01
CA LEU A 107 -8.54 -13.16 9.33
C LEU A 107 -7.21 -13.04 8.58
N GLY A 108 -6.10 -13.30 9.27
CA GLY A 108 -4.79 -13.46 8.66
C GLY A 108 -4.53 -14.93 8.32
N LEU A 109 -4.64 -15.31 7.05
CA LEU A 109 -4.40 -16.67 6.58
C LEU A 109 -2.97 -16.82 6.04
N PRO A 110 -2.27 -17.95 6.28
CA PRO A 110 -0.97 -18.21 5.70
C PRO A 110 -1.08 -18.39 4.16
N ARG A 111 -0.17 -17.77 3.42
CA ARG A 111 -0.08 -17.89 1.96
C ARG A 111 0.94 -18.97 1.58
N GLY A 112 0.52 -20.24 1.55
CA GLY A 112 1.38 -21.36 1.20
C GLY A 112 2.25 -21.91 2.35
N PRO A 113 3.18 -22.83 2.08
CA PRO A 113 3.96 -23.53 3.10
C PRO A 113 5.04 -22.69 3.79
N ARG A 114 5.36 -21.49 3.27
CA ARG A 114 6.26 -20.53 3.93
C ARG A 114 5.42 -19.55 4.74
N ALA A 115 5.60 -19.57 6.05
CA ALA A 115 4.81 -18.81 7.03
C ALA A 115 4.93 -17.28 6.92
N ASP A 116 5.85 -16.76 6.10
CA ASP A 116 6.18 -15.32 6.07
C ASP A 116 5.18 -14.46 5.27
N ALA A 117 4.40 -15.05 4.37
CA ALA A 117 3.39 -14.32 3.63
C ALA A 117 1.99 -14.60 4.20
N ARG A 118 1.39 -13.60 4.84
CA ARG A 118 -0.01 -13.64 5.29
C ARG A 118 -0.92 -12.98 4.27
N ARG A 119 -2.07 -13.63 4.01
CA ARG A 119 -3.18 -13.03 3.26
C ARG A 119 -4.20 -12.52 4.27
N VAL A 120 -4.56 -11.27 4.20
CA VAL A 120 -5.65 -10.70 5.00
C VAL A 120 -6.95 -10.89 4.24
N VAL A 121 -7.88 -11.64 4.84
CA VAL A 121 -9.18 -11.91 4.23
C VAL A 121 -10.29 -11.43 5.12
N GLN A 122 -11.36 -10.92 4.52
CA GLN A 122 -12.64 -10.71 5.17
C GLN A 122 -13.46 -11.97 4.98
N ALA A 123 -13.73 -12.68 6.07
CA ALA A 123 -14.51 -13.89 6.06
C ALA A 123 -15.89 -13.64 6.68
N ARG A 124 -16.93 -14.11 6.02
CA ARG A 124 -18.33 -13.97 6.45
C ARG A 124 -18.97 -15.33 6.40
N ALA A 125 -19.60 -15.76 7.50
CA ALA A 125 -20.29 -17.01 7.61
C ALA A 125 -21.76 -16.79 7.97
N THR A 126 -22.68 -17.52 7.33
CA THR A 126 -24.13 -17.45 7.60
C THR A 126 -24.81 -18.77 7.29
N HIS A 127 -25.98 -18.99 7.85
CA HIS A 127 -26.82 -20.13 7.49
C HIS A 127 -27.30 -20.04 6.03
N LEU A 128 -27.23 -21.16 5.34
CA LEU A 128 -27.84 -21.38 4.02
C LEU A 128 -28.91 -22.49 4.17
N GLY A 129 -30.15 -22.08 4.39
CA GLY A 129 -31.22 -23.00 4.77
C GLY A 129 -31.07 -23.46 6.22
N LEU A 130 -31.48 -24.71 6.51
CA LEU A 130 -31.49 -25.26 7.86
C LEU A 130 -30.24 -26.10 8.20
N GLU A 131 -29.56 -26.65 7.19
CA GLU A 131 -28.51 -27.67 7.39
C GLU A 131 -27.13 -27.25 6.88
N HIS A 132 -27.02 -26.11 6.18
CA HIS A 132 -25.78 -25.69 5.59
C HIS A 132 -25.29 -24.32 6.10
N ILE A 133 -23.98 -24.14 6.07
CA ILE A 133 -23.32 -22.84 6.33
C ILE A 133 -22.66 -22.35 5.04
N LEU A 134 -23.01 -21.15 4.62
CA LEU A 134 -22.29 -20.44 3.57
C LEU A 134 -21.16 -19.63 4.19
N LEU A 135 -19.94 -19.87 3.72
CA LEU A 135 -18.75 -19.12 4.06
C LEU A 135 -18.29 -18.35 2.82
N LEU A 136 -18.26 -17.04 2.91
CA LEU A 136 -17.72 -16.13 1.88
C LEU A 136 -16.38 -15.57 2.35
N VAL A 137 -15.37 -15.66 1.50
CA VAL A 137 -14.01 -15.21 1.80
C VAL A 137 -13.56 -14.25 0.69
N GLU A 138 -13.28 -13.02 1.07
CA GLU A 138 -12.80 -11.96 0.19
C GLU A 138 -11.35 -11.60 0.55
N ASP A 139 -10.46 -11.58 -0.45
CA ASP A 139 -9.08 -11.14 -0.26
C ASP A 139 -9.05 -9.62 -0.13
N ARG A 140 -8.70 -9.14 1.05
CA ARG A 140 -8.56 -7.73 1.39
C ARG A 140 -7.09 -7.30 1.58
N SER A 141 -6.14 -8.17 1.21
CA SER A 141 -4.71 -7.93 1.45
C SER A 141 -4.24 -6.61 0.84
N HIS A 142 -4.65 -6.30 -0.39
CA HIS A 142 -4.27 -5.04 -1.04
C HIS A 142 -4.89 -3.83 -0.34
N ALA A 143 -6.19 -3.85 -0.06
CA ALA A 143 -6.88 -2.75 0.63
C ALA A 143 -6.33 -2.53 2.04
N TYR A 144 -6.03 -3.63 2.75
CA TYR A 144 -5.43 -3.58 4.09
C TYR A 144 -4.02 -2.97 4.04
N LEU A 145 -3.19 -3.40 3.09
CA LEU A 145 -1.83 -2.86 2.92
C LEU A 145 -1.85 -1.36 2.59
N VAL A 146 -2.76 -0.92 1.71
CA VAL A 146 -2.92 0.50 1.38
C VAL A 146 -3.31 1.31 2.61
N GLU A 147 -4.26 0.81 3.43
CA GLU A 147 -4.69 1.51 4.64
C GLU A 147 -3.61 1.51 5.74
N GLU A 148 -2.84 0.42 5.87
CA GLU A 148 -1.69 0.33 6.78
C GLU A 148 -0.61 1.35 6.40
N VAL A 149 -0.21 1.38 5.12
CA VAL A 149 0.75 2.36 4.59
C VAL A 149 0.26 3.79 4.78
N ARG A 150 -1.06 4.05 4.63
CA ARG A 150 -1.66 5.36 4.87
C ARG A 150 -1.60 5.75 6.34
N ARG A 151 -1.89 4.81 7.24
CA ARG A 151 -1.86 5.04 8.69
C ARG A 151 -0.44 5.32 9.17
N ASP A 152 0.52 4.54 8.73
CA ASP A 152 1.93 4.73 9.05
C ASP A 152 2.45 6.07 8.50
N PHE A 153 2.04 6.45 7.30
CA PHE A 153 2.34 7.77 6.74
C PHE A 153 1.85 8.90 7.65
N LEU A 154 0.59 8.88 8.08
CA LEU A 154 0.03 9.93 8.95
C LEU A 154 0.72 9.99 10.31
N ALA A 155 1.05 8.83 10.89
CA ALA A 155 1.79 8.76 12.15
C ALA A 155 3.19 9.38 12.00
N ASN A 156 3.92 9.02 10.94
CA ASN A 156 5.26 9.53 10.66
C ASN A 156 5.25 11.04 10.35
N VAL A 157 4.28 11.52 9.56
CA VAL A 157 4.08 12.97 9.33
C VAL A 157 3.91 13.71 10.66
N SER A 158 3.05 13.21 11.54
CA SER A 158 2.80 13.83 12.84
C SER A 158 4.08 13.90 13.70
N HIS A 159 4.88 12.85 13.71
CA HIS A 159 6.16 12.81 14.43
C HIS A 159 7.20 13.75 13.83
N GLU A 160 7.35 13.76 12.49
CA GLU A 160 8.33 14.61 11.80
C GLU A 160 7.95 16.10 11.86
N LEU A 161 6.67 16.46 12.00
CA LEU A 161 6.20 17.84 12.23
C LEU A 161 6.38 18.28 13.69
N LYS A 162 6.13 17.41 14.67
CA LYS A 162 6.20 17.74 16.10
C LYS A 162 7.62 18.11 16.53
N THR A 163 8.63 17.45 16.00
CA THR A 163 10.04 17.68 16.35
C THR A 163 10.52 19.09 16.02
N PRO A 164 10.41 19.62 14.77
CA PRO A 164 10.83 20.98 14.46
C PRO A 164 9.98 22.04 15.15
N VAL A 165 8.68 21.81 15.34
CA VAL A 165 7.81 22.73 16.07
C VAL A 165 8.27 22.87 17.54
N GLY A 166 8.55 21.75 18.21
CA GLY A 166 9.11 21.79 19.57
C GLY A 166 10.47 22.47 19.64
N GLY A 167 11.34 22.22 18.64
CA GLY A 167 12.63 22.91 18.51
C GLY A 167 12.49 24.42 18.33
N LEU A 168 11.54 24.87 17.52
CA LEU A 168 11.25 26.30 17.32
C LEU A 168 10.75 26.96 18.60
N MET A 169 9.90 26.30 19.38
CA MET A 169 9.41 26.82 20.67
C MET A 169 10.57 27.02 21.65
N LEU A 170 11.44 26.02 21.79
CA LEU A 170 12.63 26.14 22.68
C LEU A 170 13.60 27.23 22.21
N LEU A 171 13.80 27.37 20.89
CA LEU A 171 14.65 28.45 20.35
C LEU A 171 14.04 29.83 20.58
N ALA A 172 12.70 29.96 20.51
CA ALA A 172 12.01 31.22 20.82
C ALA A 172 12.15 31.60 22.29
N GLU A 173 12.06 30.65 23.21
CA GLU A 173 12.35 30.87 24.65
C GLU A 173 13.80 31.28 24.86
N ALA A 174 14.75 30.58 24.20
CA ALA A 174 16.17 30.91 24.29
C ALA A 174 16.49 32.33 23.76
N VAL A 175 15.83 32.79 22.70
CA VAL A 175 15.93 34.17 22.19
C VAL A 175 15.44 35.17 23.24
N ARG A 176 14.29 34.89 23.86
CA ARG A 176 13.73 35.77 24.94
C ARG A 176 14.65 35.87 26.15
N ASP A 177 15.22 34.73 26.55
CA ASP A 177 16.08 34.67 27.74
C ASP A 177 17.47 35.28 27.47
N ALA A 178 17.95 35.26 26.24
CA ALA A 178 19.23 35.86 25.80
C ALA A 178 19.11 37.33 25.35
N ARG A 179 18.03 38.06 25.74
CA ARG A 179 17.74 39.42 25.26
C ARG A 179 18.90 40.41 25.43
N ASP A 180 19.74 40.22 26.43
CA ASP A 180 20.88 41.06 26.76
C ASP A 180 22.19 40.59 26.10
N ASP A 181 22.15 39.51 25.29
CA ASP A 181 23.28 38.98 24.50
C ASP A 181 22.93 38.96 23.01
N PRO A 182 23.27 40.01 22.24
CA PRO A 182 22.94 40.10 20.79
C PRO A 182 23.54 38.98 19.96
N GLU A 183 24.71 38.44 20.34
CA GLU A 183 25.34 37.34 19.60
C GLU A 183 24.57 36.03 19.80
N ALA A 184 24.12 35.73 21.02
CA ALA A 184 23.28 34.58 21.31
C ALA A 184 21.93 34.67 20.57
N VAL A 185 21.29 35.85 20.59
CA VAL A 185 20.06 36.13 19.86
C VAL A 185 20.27 35.85 18.36
N ALA A 186 21.34 36.36 17.75
CA ALA A 186 21.65 36.14 16.34
C ALA A 186 21.87 34.63 16.02
N ARG A 187 22.56 33.89 16.90
CA ARG A 187 22.78 32.44 16.77
C ARG A 187 21.46 31.68 16.84
N PHE A 188 20.57 31.98 17.78
CA PHE A 188 19.27 31.31 17.93
C PHE A 188 18.34 31.66 16.76
N ALA A 189 18.29 32.92 16.34
CA ALA A 189 17.51 33.35 15.18
C ALA A 189 17.98 32.65 13.89
N LYS A 190 19.27 32.44 13.68
CA LYS A 190 19.82 31.69 12.56
C LYS A 190 19.37 30.21 12.60
N ARG A 191 19.34 29.60 13.81
CA ARG A 191 18.84 28.22 14.00
C ARG A 191 17.34 28.13 13.73
N MET A 192 16.53 29.07 14.22
CA MET A 192 15.09 29.14 13.94
C MET A 192 14.82 29.20 12.44
N ARG A 193 15.52 30.07 11.70
CA ARG A 193 15.39 30.14 10.24
C ARG A 193 15.72 28.83 9.54
N LYS A 194 16.74 28.11 10.02
CA LYS A 194 17.08 26.78 9.48
C LYS A 194 15.95 25.77 9.71
N GLU A 195 15.39 25.76 10.92
CA GLU A 195 14.32 24.83 11.28
C GLU A 195 13.00 25.15 10.57
N THR A 196 12.68 26.45 10.39
CA THR A 196 11.52 26.88 9.60
C THR A 196 11.62 26.44 8.13
N ARG A 197 12.79 26.59 7.50
CA ARG A 197 13.00 26.11 6.13
C ARG A 197 12.85 24.61 6.01
N ARG A 198 13.30 23.86 7.03
CA ARG A 198 13.13 22.41 7.06
C ARG A 198 11.66 22.03 7.18
N LEU A 199 10.89 22.74 7.99
CA LEU A 199 9.45 22.54 8.15
C LEU A 199 8.70 22.84 6.85
N ASP A 200 9.05 23.92 6.17
CA ASP A 200 8.48 24.33 4.88
C ASP A 200 8.74 23.26 3.79
N GLN A 201 9.97 22.73 3.73
CA GLN A 201 10.31 21.62 2.82
C GLN A 201 9.49 20.36 3.12
N LEU A 202 9.36 19.98 4.41
CA LEU A 202 8.58 18.81 4.81
C LEU A 202 7.09 18.96 4.40
N VAL A 203 6.51 20.14 4.63
CA VAL A 203 5.12 20.41 4.19
C VAL A 203 4.99 20.32 2.68
N SER A 204 5.94 20.90 1.92
CA SER A 204 5.97 20.84 0.47
C SER A 204 6.07 19.41 -0.04
N ASP A 205 6.94 18.57 0.55
CA ASP A 205 7.10 17.16 0.20
C ASP A 205 5.80 16.37 0.46
N ILE A 206 5.11 16.64 1.58
CA ILE A 206 3.82 16.01 1.93
C ILE A 206 2.73 16.38 0.91
N VAL A 207 2.63 17.66 0.57
CA VAL A 207 1.64 18.15 -0.42
C VAL A 207 1.91 17.52 -1.78
N GLN A 208 3.18 17.44 -2.20
CA GLN A 208 3.58 16.84 -3.46
C GLN A 208 3.25 15.34 -3.50
N LEU A 209 3.56 14.60 -2.42
CA LEU A 209 3.22 13.19 -2.31
C LEU A 209 1.70 12.95 -2.33
N SER A 210 0.93 13.79 -1.62
CA SER A 210 -0.55 13.74 -1.64
C SER A 210 -1.11 13.96 -3.04
N ARG A 211 -0.51 14.86 -3.81
CA ARG A 211 -0.91 15.13 -5.19
C ARG A 211 -0.59 13.96 -6.13
N LEU A 212 0.50 13.24 -5.92
CA LEU A 212 0.87 12.07 -6.72
C LEU A 212 -0.04 10.86 -6.48
N GLN A 213 -0.70 10.80 -5.32
CA GLN A 213 -1.65 9.73 -4.98
C GLN A 213 -3.05 9.92 -5.59
N SER A 214 -3.39 11.11 -6.08
CA SER A 214 -4.64 11.33 -6.81
C SER A 214 -4.44 10.86 -8.27
N GLU A 215 -5.23 9.88 -8.69
CA GLU A 215 -5.14 9.14 -9.96
C GLU A 215 -5.23 9.98 -11.25
N ASP A 216 -5.49 11.28 -11.14
CA ASP A 216 -5.84 12.17 -12.27
C ASP A 216 -4.66 12.77 -13.05
N ARG A 217 -3.40 12.46 -12.71
CA ARG A 217 -2.26 13.24 -13.24
C ARG A 217 -1.49 12.66 -14.43
N LEU A 218 -1.71 11.42 -14.79
CA LEU A 218 -1.11 10.81 -16.00
C LEU A 218 -2.06 10.84 -17.21
N SER A 219 -3.11 11.64 -17.13
CA SER A 219 -4.16 11.64 -18.14
C SER A 219 -3.76 12.26 -19.47
N ASP A 220 -2.67 13.03 -19.54
CA ASP A 220 -2.20 13.66 -20.78
C ASP A 220 -0.67 13.81 -20.78
N PRO A 221 0.07 12.72 -21.04
CA PRO A 221 1.54 12.77 -21.11
C PRO A 221 2.01 13.51 -22.37
N ASP A 222 2.96 14.42 -22.19
CA ASP A 222 3.62 15.16 -23.27
C ASP A 222 4.96 14.53 -23.67
N ALA A 223 5.46 14.89 -24.84
CA ALA A 223 6.84 14.57 -25.26
C ALA A 223 7.84 15.44 -24.48
N VAL A 224 8.65 14.83 -23.63
CA VAL A 224 9.61 15.50 -22.72
C VAL A 224 11.04 15.22 -23.13
N ASP A 225 11.86 16.29 -23.32
CA ASP A 225 13.32 16.21 -23.49
C ASP A 225 13.99 15.94 -22.13
N LEU A 226 14.53 14.75 -21.93
CA LEU A 226 15.26 14.41 -20.69
C LEU A 226 16.53 15.25 -20.49
N GLY A 227 17.14 15.76 -21.57
CA GLY A 227 18.25 16.70 -21.48
C GLY A 227 17.84 18.03 -20.86
N GLY A 228 16.63 18.53 -21.19
CA GLY A 228 16.01 19.69 -20.56
C GLY A 228 15.72 19.47 -19.07
N VAL A 229 15.10 18.35 -18.75
CA VAL A 229 14.80 17.93 -17.36
C VAL A 229 16.07 17.88 -16.50
N VAL A 230 17.13 17.23 -16.99
CA VAL A 230 18.41 17.13 -16.26
C VAL A 230 19.05 18.49 -16.04
N ARG A 231 19.09 19.36 -17.07
CA ARG A 231 19.65 20.70 -16.92
C ARG A 231 18.89 21.51 -15.87
N GLN A 232 17.58 21.53 -15.93
CA GLN A 232 16.75 22.24 -14.96
C GLN A 232 16.98 21.72 -13.53
N ALA A 233 16.95 20.42 -13.32
CA ALA A 233 17.16 19.80 -12.00
C ALA A 233 18.56 20.10 -11.43
N VAL A 234 19.58 20.14 -12.27
CA VAL A 234 20.96 20.50 -11.86
C VAL A 234 21.06 21.98 -11.53
N ASP A 235 20.43 22.86 -12.32
CA ASP A 235 20.45 24.32 -12.08
C ASP A 235 19.78 24.65 -10.74
N ASP A 236 18.69 23.97 -10.37
CA ASP A 236 18.01 24.13 -9.08
C ASP A 236 18.93 23.82 -7.87
N VAL A 237 19.95 22.97 -8.05
CA VAL A 237 20.86 22.52 -6.98
C VAL A 237 22.23 23.19 -7.05
N ARG A 238 22.53 23.95 -8.10
CA ARG A 238 23.84 24.52 -8.39
C ARG A 238 24.45 25.31 -7.24
N ILE A 239 23.69 26.23 -6.64
CA ILE A 239 24.14 27.07 -5.52
C ILE A 239 24.55 26.20 -4.32
N THR A 240 23.74 25.20 -4.00
CA THR A 240 24.03 24.29 -2.88
C THR A 240 25.27 23.44 -3.14
N ALA A 241 25.49 23.01 -4.38
CA ALA A 241 26.67 22.27 -4.77
C ALA A 241 27.94 23.15 -4.70
N GLU A 242 27.88 24.41 -5.15
CA GLU A 242 28.96 25.38 -5.05
C GLU A 242 29.35 25.68 -3.59
N GLU A 243 28.37 25.92 -2.73
CA GLU A 243 28.60 26.09 -1.27
C GLU A 243 29.33 24.89 -0.63
N ARG A 244 29.08 23.70 -1.16
CA ARG A 244 29.72 22.45 -0.71
C ARG A 244 30.99 22.09 -1.47
N ARG A 245 31.38 22.91 -2.48
CA ARG A 245 32.52 22.66 -3.37
C ARG A 245 32.40 21.34 -4.12
N ILE A 246 31.20 21.03 -4.62
CA ILE A 246 30.93 19.84 -5.43
C ILE A 246 30.81 20.24 -6.87
N ASP A 247 31.58 19.56 -7.76
CA ASP A 247 31.59 19.79 -9.20
C ASP A 247 30.39 19.00 -9.82
N LEU A 248 29.42 19.74 -10.43
CA LEU A 248 28.28 19.15 -11.13
C LEU A 248 28.59 19.01 -12.61
N VAL A 249 28.64 17.77 -13.10
CA VAL A 249 28.93 17.47 -14.53
C VAL A 249 27.68 16.90 -15.18
N VAL A 250 27.23 17.55 -16.27
CA VAL A 250 26.03 17.11 -17.03
C VAL A 250 26.46 16.60 -18.40
N ARG A 251 25.95 15.44 -18.81
CA ARG A 251 26.09 14.88 -20.15
C ARG A 251 24.75 14.29 -20.60
N CYS A 252 24.25 14.77 -21.74
CA CYS A 252 22.96 14.30 -22.28
C CYS A 252 23.15 13.94 -23.75
N ASP A 253 22.63 12.78 -24.12
CA ASP A 253 22.54 12.37 -25.52
C ASP A 253 21.50 13.25 -26.26
N ALA A 254 21.71 13.46 -27.53
CA ALA A 254 20.74 14.13 -28.37
C ALA A 254 19.49 13.23 -28.56
N ASN A 255 18.33 13.87 -28.69
CA ASN A 255 17.06 13.16 -28.96
C ASN A 255 16.61 12.15 -27.88
N CYS A 256 16.98 12.39 -26.62
CA CYS A 256 16.57 11.57 -25.48
C CYS A 256 15.17 12.01 -24.99
N TRP A 257 14.11 11.57 -25.68
CA TRP A 257 12.73 11.95 -25.43
C TRP A 257 11.94 10.80 -24.80
N VAL A 258 11.02 11.14 -23.90
CA VAL A 258 10.05 10.21 -23.27
C VAL A 258 8.66 10.84 -23.27
N TRP A 259 7.63 10.03 -23.15
CA TRP A 259 6.27 10.49 -22.86
C TRP A 259 6.07 10.57 -21.36
N GLY A 260 5.66 11.74 -20.84
CA GLY A 260 5.48 11.90 -19.39
C GLY A 260 5.17 13.35 -18.98
N ASP A 261 5.27 13.61 -17.68
CA ASP A 261 5.15 14.95 -17.09
C ASP A 261 6.54 15.52 -16.80
N ALA A 262 6.88 16.62 -17.44
CA ALA A 262 8.19 17.27 -17.29
C ALA A 262 8.46 17.73 -15.84
N GLY A 263 7.42 18.20 -15.13
CA GLY A 263 7.53 18.66 -13.74
C GLY A 263 7.82 17.51 -12.78
N LEU A 264 7.13 16.37 -12.94
CA LEU A 264 7.37 15.18 -12.15
C LEU A 264 8.76 14.59 -12.42
N LEU A 265 9.17 14.50 -13.67
CA LEU A 265 10.51 14.02 -14.04
C LEU A 265 11.59 14.94 -13.49
N THR A 266 11.43 16.27 -13.61
CA THR A 266 12.38 17.26 -13.04
C THR A 266 12.48 17.09 -11.53
N THR A 267 11.36 16.89 -10.85
CA THR A 267 11.33 16.66 -9.40
C THR A 267 12.06 15.37 -9.00
N ALA A 268 11.83 14.27 -9.71
CA ALA A 268 12.51 13.00 -9.45
C ALA A 268 14.04 13.14 -9.62
N VAL A 269 14.49 13.75 -10.72
CA VAL A 269 15.92 13.99 -10.97
C VAL A 269 16.52 14.93 -9.93
N ARG A 270 15.82 16.01 -9.59
CA ARG A 270 16.27 16.96 -8.56
C ARG A 270 16.45 16.25 -7.20
N ASN A 271 15.54 15.38 -6.80
CA ASN A 271 15.66 14.63 -5.55
C ASN A 271 16.89 13.73 -5.55
N LEU A 272 17.20 13.08 -6.66
CA LEU A 272 18.44 12.29 -6.80
C LEU A 272 19.68 13.18 -6.72
N VAL A 273 19.71 14.33 -7.41
CA VAL A 273 20.85 15.26 -7.39
C VAL A 273 21.04 15.89 -6.02
N VAL A 274 19.97 16.27 -5.33
CA VAL A 274 20.01 16.78 -3.94
C VAL A 274 20.63 15.74 -3.02
N ASN A 275 20.22 14.48 -3.12
CA ASN A 275 20.80 13.39 -2.33
C ASN A 275 22.29 13.20 -2.67
N ALA A 276 22.66 13.13 -3.94
CA ALA A 276 24.03 13.00 -4.37
C ALA A 276 24.93 14.11 -3.80
N VAL A 277 24.47 15.37 -3.86
CA VAL A 277 25.19 16.53 -3.28
C VAL A 277 25.20 16.47 -1.74
N ALA A 278 24.13 16.01 -1.11
CA ALA A 278 24.04 15.95 0.36
C ALA A 278 24.98 14.91 0.97
N TYR A 279 25.17 13.77 0.30
CA TYR A 279 25.96 12.64 0.80
C TYR A 279 27.40 12.58 0.27
N SER A 280 27.75 13.40 -0.73
CA SER A 280 29.12 13.53 -1.22
C SER A 280 30.00 14.37 -0.29
N ALA A 281 31.29 14.06 -0.27
CA ALA A 281 32.29 14.86 0.43
C ALA A 281 32.58 16.16 -0.33
N SER A 282 33.07 17.20 0.39
CA SER A 282 33.52 18.44 -0.24
C SER A 282 34.69 18.18 -1.19
N GLY A 283 34.71 18.85 -2.36
CA GLY A 283 35.75 18.70 -3.38
C GLY A 283 35.58 17.49 -4.30
N THR A 284 34.43 16.81 -4.22
CA THR A 284 34.10 15.67 -5.08
C THR A 284 33.24 16.09 -6.28
N ARG A 285 32.89 15.11 -7.10
CA ARG A 285 32.09 15.32 -8.33
C ARG A 285 30.79 14.53 -8.27
N VAL A 286 29.70 15.14 -8.74
CA VAL A 286 28.42 14.47 -9.04
C VAL A 286 28.18 14.57 -10.55
N ALA A 287 28.01 13.44 -11.21
CA ALA A 287 27.75 13.36 -12.64
C ALA A 287 26.29 12.97 -12.90
N VAL A 288 25.60 13.74 -13.75
CA VAL A 288 24.23 13.47 -14.18
C VAL A 288 24.23 13.24 -15.69
N ARG A 289 23.70 12.10 -16.11
CA ARG A 289 23.66 11.72 -17.53
C ARG A 289 22.24 11.35 -17.93
N ALA A 290 21.81 11.84 -19.10
CA ALA A 290 20.65 11.31 -19.80
C ALA A 290 21.15 10.61 -21.08
N LEU A 291 20.85 9.33 -21.24
CA LEU A 291 21.36 8.52 -22.34
C LEU A 291 20.30 7.57 -22.90
N ILE A 292 20.58 7.08 -24.09
CA ILE A 292 19.81 6.05 -24.76
C ILE A 292 20.59 4.74 -24.59
N ALA A 293 20.05 3.80 -23.83
CA ALA A 293 20.64 2.49 -23.60
C ALA A 293 20.63 1.64 -24.88
N PRO A 294 21.48 0.61 -24.99
CA PRO A 294 21.56 -0.25 -26.20
C PRO A 294 20.27 -0.94 -26.58
N ASP A 295 19.39 -1.20 -25.63
CA ASP A 295 18.05 -1.77 -25.82
C ASP A 295 17.00 -0.73 -26.23
N GLY A 296 17.40 0.55 -26.35
CA GLY A 296 16.53 1.67 -26.68
C GLY A 296 15.82 2.31 -25.48
N ALA A 297 16.04 1.85 -24.26
CA ALA A 297 15.53 2.48 -23.05
C ALA A 297 16.18 3.87 -22.84
N ARG A 298 15.42 4.80 -22.28
CA ARG A 298 15.94 6.12 -21.88
C ARG A 298 16.27 6.07 -20.41
N GLU A 299 17.52 6.38 -20.08
CA GLU A 299 18.03 6.31 -18.72
C GLU A 299 18.54 7.66 -18.24
N ILE A 300 18.24 7.98 -16.97
CA ILE A 300 18.90 9.06 -16.25
C ILE A 300 19.77 8.43 -15.16
N ILE A 301 21.06 8.71 -15.20
CA ILE A 301 22.03 8.17 -14.25
C ILE A 301 22.63 9.33 -13.45
N VAL A 302 22.47 9.29 -12.14
CA VAL A 302 23.12 10.19 -11.19
C VAL A 302 24.21 9.38 -10.47
N SER A 303 25.46 9.83 -10.61
CA SER A 303 26.62 9.17 -9.99
C SER A 303 27.29 10.13 -9.02
N ASP A 304 27.45 9.72 -7.79
CA ASP A 304 28.10 10.48 -6.73
C ASP A 304 29.38 9.77 -6.23
N GLN A 305 30.14 10.48 -5.39
CA GLN A 305 31.32 9.96 -4.72
C GLN A 305 31.11 9.98 -3.19
N GLY A 306 29.92 9.63 -2.76
CA GLY A 306 29.53 9.56 -1.36
C GLY A 306 29.93 8.24 -0.68
N GLN A 307 29.38 8.03 0.50
CA GLN A 307 29.65 6.83 1.32
C GLN A 307 29.03 5.53 0.80
N GLY A 308 28.20 5.63 -0.24
CA GLY A 308 27.42 4.50 -0.75
C GLY A 308 26.27 4.09 0.17
N ILE A 309 25.53 3.08 -0.28
CA ILE A 309 24.38 2.50 0.42
C ILE A 309 24.69 1.02 0.66
N PRO A 310 24.61 0.53 1.91
CA PRO A 310 24.77 -0.90 2.20
C PRO A 310 23.73 -1.73 1.43
N GLU A 311 24.12 -2.90 0.93
CA GLU A 311 23.25 -3.77 0.14
C GLU A 311 21.97 -4.17 0.89
N SER A 312 22.06 -4.37 2.22
CA SER A 312 20.91 -4.65 3.09
C SER A 312 19.85 -3.55 3.12
N GLU A 313 20.23 -2.32 2.78
CA GLU A 313 19.37 -1.14 2.85
C GLU A 313 18.72 -0.77 1.50
N LEU A 314 19.26 -1.28 0.37
CA LEU A 314 18.81 -0.94 -0.98
C LEU A 314 17.31 -1.18 -1.20
N GLY A 315 16.75 -2.23 -0.60
CA GLY A 315 15.31 -2.51 -0.70
C GLY A 315 14.43 -1.53 0.07
N ARG A 316 15.00 -0.80 1.04
CA ARG A 316 14.28 0.06 1.98
C ARG A 316 14.39 1.54 1.70
N ILE A 317 15.36 1.98 0.90
CA ILE A 317 15.59 3.42 0.62
C ILE A 317 14.41 4.09 -0.09
N PHE A 318 13.47 3.33 -0.67
CA PHE A 318 12.24 3.81 -1.29
C PHE A 318 11.04 3.81 -0.33
N GLU A 319 11.19 3.27 0.91
CA GLU A 319 10.17 3.36 1.95
C GLU A 319 10.03 4.82 2.42
N ARG A 320 8.81 5.26 2.68
CA ARG A 320 8.54 6.63 3.15
C ARG A 320 9.15 6.87 4.52
N PHE A 321 9.79 8.03 4.70
CA PHE A 321 10.51 8.45 5.92
C PHE A 321 11.70 7.57 6.29
N TYR A 322 12.06 6.60 5.44
CA TYR A 322 13.20 5.75 5.71
C TYR A 322 14.52 6.51 5.61
N ARG A 323 15.43 6.24 6.51
CA ARG A 323 16.75 6.89 6.59
C ARG A 323 17.74 5.94 7.26
N ILE A 324 18.86 5.68 6.60
CA ILE A 324 19.91 4.79 7.08
C ILE A 324 20.53 5.31 8.40
N ASP A 325 20.73 6.62 8.52
CA ASP A 325 21.22 7.28 9.74
C ASP A 325 20.37 8.52 10.06
N ALA A 326 19.42 8.34 10.97
CA ALA A 326 18.49 9.39 11.39
C ALA A 326 19.17 10.59 12.08
N ALA A 327 20.34 10.39 12.73
CA ALA A 327 21.04 11.46 13.42
C ALA A 327 21.79 12.36 12.44
N ARG A 328 22.55 11.76 11.52
CA ARG A 328 23.34 12.48 10.50
C ARG A 328 22.44 13.15 9.47
N SER A 329 21.37 12.49 9.06
CA SER A 329 20.40 13.04 8.11
C SER A 329 19.60 14.21 8.67
N ARG A 330 19.37 14.31 9.98
CA ARG A 330 18.80 15.51 10.62
C ARG A 330 19.70 16.73 10.43
N ALA A 331 21.01 16.56 10.45
CA ALA A 331 21.97 17.64 10.22
C ALA A 331 21.95 18.13 8.75
N THR A 332 21.69 17.23 7.78
CA THR A 332 21.61 17.54 6.35
C THR A 332 20.22 17.97 5.88
N GLY A 333 19.18 17.87 6.73
CA GLY A 333 17.84 18.38 6.45
C GLY A 333 16.95 17.43 5.63
N GLY A 334 17.35 16.20 5.38
CA GLY A 334 16.55 15.24 4.62
C GLY A 334 15.25 14.84 5.34
N THR A 335 14.14 14.73 4.60
CA THR A 335 12.82 14.34 5.10
C THR A 335 12.57 12.83 5.04
N GLY A 336 13.31 12.11 4.21
CA GLY A 336 13.07 10.70 3.90
C GLY A 336 11.88 10.47 2.95
N LEU A 337 11.40 11.52 2.28
CA LEU A 337 10.30 11.47 1.31
C LEU A 337 10.79 11.58 -0.14
N GLY A 338 12.02 12.03 -0.38
CA GLY A 338 12.49 12.36 -1.73
C GLY A 338 12.70 11.16 -2.67
N LEU A 339 12.83 9.94 -2.15
CA LEU A 339 13.00 8.71 -2.95
C LEU A 339 11.75 7.83 -2.97
N SER A 340 10.72 8.16 -2.18
CA SER A 340 9.48 7.37 -2.06
C SER A 340 8.42 7.73 -3.08
#